data_561455c5933e83950226222764fce4e3
#
_entry.id   561455c5933e83950226222764fce4e3
#
_cell.length_a   1.000
_cell.length_b   1.000
_cell.length_c   1.000
_cell.angle_alpha   90.00
_cell.angle_beta   90.00
_cell.angle_gamma   90.00
#
_symmetry.space_group_name_H-M   'P 1'
#
loop_
_entity.id
_entity.type
_entity.pdbx_description
1 polymer ?
#
loop_
_entity_poly.entity_id
_entity_poly.type
_entity_poly.pdbx_seq_one_letter_code
_entity_poly.pdbx_strand_id
1 'polypeptide(L)'
;MQGTTSPIEITIVEKSEVNPWRYPPLFDFQYGEWLRTQFEHENVEPWSTKEMPDLAVLVTQDLLASTTLVGTSPDQLLCKVPYKDFMTALTDALPYLMSELDSDVRNVLLTLARIWSTVATDAIHSKPAAADWAVNHLPEKYHPVMKRAKAICKGEEEEHWSDLQGLIRSCADFMLHEINNKITEIIAPDDLHRSIKMA
;
A
#
# COMPACT_ATOMS: atom_id res chain seq x y z
N MET A 1 1.03 -27.82 -16.49
CA MET A 1 0.91 -26.36 -16.25
C MET A 1 0.24 -26.20 -14.89
N GLN A 2 1.00 -25.97 -13.83
CA GLN A 2 0.44 -25.53 -12.55
C GLN A 2 0.15 -24.05 -12.70
N GLY A 3 -1.13 -23.69 -12.80
CA GLY A 3 -1.54 -22.29 -12.76
C GLY A 3 -1.24 -21.76 -11.36
N THR A 4 -0.32 -20.82 -11.26
CA THR A 4 -0.12 -20.04 -10.05
C THR A 4 -1.36 -19.15 -9.88
N THR A 5 -2.32 -19.60 -9.07
CA THR A 5 -3.42 -18.75 -8.62
C THR A 5 -2.81 -17.64 -7.78
N SER A 6 -3.06 -16.38 -8.17
CA SER A 6 -2.69 -15.24 -7.32
C SER A 6 -3.45 -15.35 -5.99
N PRO A 7 -2.79 -15.06 -4.85
CA PRO A 7 -3.47 -15.05 -3.57
C PRO A 7 -4.61 -14.01 -3.59
N ILE A 8 -5.72 -14.37 -2.93
CA ILE A 8 -6.89 -13.50 -2.81
C ILE A 8 -6.82 -12.79 -1.46
N GLU A 9 -7.08 -11.50 -1.48
CA GLU A 9 -7.35 -10.69 -0.30
C GLU A 9 -8.81 -10.22 -0.36
N ILE A 10 -9.54 -10.36 0.75
CA ILE A 10 -10.94 -9.97 0.88
C ILE A 10 -11.05 -9.04 2.09
N THR A 11 -11.60 -7.86 1.88
CA THR A 11 -11.99 -6.94 2.96
C THR A 11 -13.49 -6.68 2.85
N ILE A 12 -14.24 -6.91 3.94
CA ILE A 12 -15.67 -6.65 4.01
C ILE A 12 -15.89 -5.44 4.92
N VAL A 13 -16.67 -4.50 4.42
CA VAL A 13 -16.97 -3.24 5.10
C VAL A 13 -18.46 -2.95 4.98
N GLU A 14 -19.11 -2.60 6.09
CA GLU A 14 -20.46 -2.11 6.06
C GLU A 14 -20.50 -0.73 5.37
N LYS A 15 -21.46 -0.54 4.45
CA LYS A 15 -21.58 0.70 3.68
C LYS A 15 -21.62 1.94 4.58
N SER A 16 -22.29 1.86 5.73
CA SER A 16 -22.42 2.95 6.70
C SER A 16 -21.09 3.42 7.29
N GLU A 17 -20.04 2.59 7.24
CA GLU A 17 -18.70 2.93 7.73
C GLU A 17 -17.86 3.73 6.71
N VAL A 18 -18.22 3.66 5.44
CA VAL A 18 -17.49 4.33 4.34
C VAL A 18 -18.35 5.32 3.55
N ASN A 19 -19.65 5.41 3.84
CA ASN A 19 -20.58 6.35 3.22
C ASN A 19 -21.72 6.75 4.18
N PRO A 20 -21.72 7.96 4.79
CA PRO A 20 -20.72 9.02 4.61
C PRO A 20 -19.34 8.65 5.13
N TRP A 21 -18.28 9.18 4.50
CA TRP A 21 -16.90 8.91 4.89
C TRP A 21 -16.59 9.36 6.32
N ARG A 22 -15.88 8.52 7.06
CA ARG A 22 -15.33 8.80 8.40
C ARG A 22 -13.89 8.33 8.48
N TYR A 23 -13.09 8.97 9.32
CA TYR A 23 -11.70 8.57 9.55
C TYR A 23 -11.39 8.49 11.05
N PRO A 24 -10.71 7.43 11.56
CA PRO A 24 -10.39 6.22 10.82
C PRO A 24 -11.64 5.41 10.45
N PRO A 25 -11.68 4.81 9.25
CA PRO A 25 -12.77 3.93 8.85
C PRO A 25 -12.70 2.59 9.58
N LEU A 26 -13.84 1.91 9.68
CA LEU A 26 -13.95 0.60 10.31
C LEU A 26 -14.14 -0.50 9.26
N PHE A 27 -13.67 -1.72 9.56
CA PHE A 27 -13.93 -2.90 8.75
C PHE A 27 -14.54 -4.03 9.59
N ASP A 28 -15.30 -4.91 8.96
CA ASP A 28 -16.02 -5.99 9.63
C ASP A 28 -15.30 -7.32 9.49
N PHE A 29 -14.61 -7.55 8.37
CA PHE A 29 -13.91 -8.81 8.11
C PHE A 29 -12.76 -8.61 7.13
N GLN A 30 -11.67 -9.35 7.35
CA GLN A 30 -10.55 -9.45 6.42
C GLN A 30 -10.07 -10.88 6.30
N TYR A 31 -9.76 -11.32 5.08
CA TYR A 31 -9.04 -12.54 4.78
C TYR A 31 -7.89 -12.24 3.81
N GLY A 32 -6.77 -12.87 4.05
CA GLY A 32 -5.62 -12.94 3.16
C GLY A 32 -4.84 -14.22 3.43
N GLU A 33 -3.94 -14.61 2.55
CA GLU A 33 -3.18 -15.87 2.68
C GLU A 33 -2.36 -15.94 3.98
N TRP A 34 -1.95 -14.80 4.53
CA TRP A 34 -1.26 -14.72 5.82
C TRP A 34 -2.14 -15.15 7.01
N LEU A 35 -3.46 -15.12 6.84
CA LEU A 35 -4.44 -15.55 7.85
C LEU A 35 -4.89 -17.00 7.65
N ARG A 36 -4.46 -17.69 6.57
CA ARG A 36 -4.91 -19.05 6.22
C ARG A 36 -4.79 -20.01 7.40
N THR A 37 -3.62 -20.08 8.02
CA THR A 37 -3.36 -20.99 9.14
C THR A 37 -4.32 -20.76 10.31
N GLN A 38 -4.61 -19.49 10.61
CA GLN A 38 -5.56 -19.12 11.64
C GLN A 38 -6.97 -19.61 11.31
N PHE A 39 -7.42 -19.40 10.08
CA PHE A 39 -8.76 -19.86 9.64
C PHE A 39 -8.87 -21.38 9.54
N GLU A 40 -7.80 -22.11 9.26
CA GLU A 40 -7.81 -23.58 9.14
C GLU A 40 -7.72 -24.28 10.49
N HIS A 41 -7.09 -23.70 11.50
CA HIS A 41 -6.75 -24.38 12.75
C HIS A 41 -7.39 -23.79 14.02
N GLU A 42 -7.95 -22.61 13.94
CA GLU A 42 -8.60 -21.93 15.06
C GLU A 42 -10.10 -21.76 14.81
N ASN A 43 -10.89 -21.86 15.91
CA ASN A 43 -12.27 -21.37 15.87
C ASN A 43 -12.23 -19.83 15.79
N VAL A 44 -12.25 -19.31 14.57
CA VAL A 44 -12.29 -17.86 14.35
C VAL A 44 -13.66 -17.36 14.79
N GLU A 45 -13.72 -16.72 15.95
CA GLU A 45 -14.92 -16.04 16.39
C GLU A 45 -15.24 -14.86 15.45
N PRO A 46 -16.52 -14.44 15.35
CA PRO A 46 -16.88 -13.26 14.58
C PRO A 46 -16.00 -12.08 14.99
N TRP A 47 -15.37 -11.45 14.01
CA TRP A 47 -14.51 -10.31 14.27
C TRP A 47 -15.34 -9.15 14.81
N SER A 48 -14.87 -8.52 15.87
CA SER A 48 -15.40 -7.20 16.21
C SER A 48 -14.92 -6.20 15.19
N THR A 49 -15.78 -5.29 14.77
CA THR A 49 -15.46 -4.15 13.91
C THR A 49 -14.21 -3.44 14.44
N LYS A 50 -13.23 -3.19 13.58
CA LYS A 50 -11.94 -2.60 13.94
C LYS A 50 -11.60 -1.43 13.02
N GLU A 51 -10.79 -0.53 13.54
CA GLU A 51 -10.21 0.55 12.73
C GLU A 51 -9.22 -0.01 11.70
N MET A 52 -9.35 0.49 10.47
CA MET A 52 -8.47 0.15 9.34
C MET A 52 -8.16 1.41 8.52
N PRO A 53 -7.17 2.21 8.95
CA PRO A 53 -6.77 3.41 8.20
C PRO A 53 -6.49 3.14 6.71
N ASP A 54 -5.93 1.97 6.37
CA ASP A 54 -5.63 1.55 4.99
C ASP A 54 -6.87 1.49 4.07
N LEU A 55 -8.09 1.43 4.62
CA LEU A 55 -9.32 1.57 3.84
C LEU A 55 -9.38 2.91 3.09
N ALA A 56 -8.74 3.96 3.59
CA ALA A 56 -8.64 5.23 2.86
C ALA A 56 -7.92 5.05 1.52
N VAL A 57 -6.87 4.21 1.51
CA VAL A 57 -6.12 3.89 0.29
C VAL A 57 -6.93 2.96 -0.61
N LEU A 58 -7.52 1.89 -0.06
CA LEU A 58 -8.32 0.91 -0.81
C LEU A 58 -9.53 1.57 -1.47
N VAL A 59 -10.32 2.34 -0.72
CA VAL A 59 -11.49 3.07 -1.25
C VAL A 59 -11.08 4.05 -2.35
N THR A 60 -9.96 4.75 -2.18
CA THR A 60 -9.44 5.64 -3.22
C THR A 60 -9.06 4.87 -4.49
N GLN A 61 -8.41 3.72 -4.36
CA GLN A 61 -8.05 2.85 -5.49
C GLN A 61 -9.30 2.33 -6.20
N ASP A 62 -10.30 1.86 -5.45
CA ASP A 62 -11.55 1.34 -6.01
C ASP A 62 -12.34 2.39 -6.79
N LEU A 63 -12.37 3.63 -6.30
CA LEU A 63 -13.00 4.74 -7.01
C LEU A 63 -12.26 5.14 -8.29
N LEU A 64 -10.95 4.90 -8.36
CA LEU A 64 -10.11 5.27 -9.51
C LEU A 64 -10.01 4.14 -10.55
N ALA A 65 -9.91 2.88 -10.11
CA ALA A 65 -9.69 1.74 -10.99
C ALA A 65 -10.15 0.43 -10.36
N SER A 66 -11.43 0.10 -10.53
CA SER A 66 -11.98 -1.18 -10.08
C SER A 66 -12.87 -1.81 -11.15
N THR A 67 -13.19 -3.09 -10.94
CA THR A 67 -14.16 -3.83 -11.75
C THR A 67 -15.26 -4.35 -10.86
N THR A 68 -16.49 -3.89 -11.10
CA THR A 68 -17.68 -4.41 -10.41
C THR A 68 -17.95 -5.84 -10.83
N LEU A 69 -17.83 -6.79 -9.91
CA LEU A 69 -18.14 -8.20 -10.17
C LEU A 69 -19.64 -8.48 -9.96
N VAL A 70 -20.24 -7.93 -8.92
CA VAL A 70 -21.65 -8.10 -8.56
C VAL A 70 -22.19 -6.83 -7.90
N GLY A 71 -23.42 -6.46 -8.19
CA GLY A 71 -24.11 -5.37 -7.51
C GLY A 71 -23.85 -3.98 -8.10
N THR A 72 -23.88 -2.99 -7.23
CA THR A 72 -23.74 -1.57 -7.58
C THR A 72 -22.28 -1.18 -7.74
N SER A 73 -21.97 -0.28 -8.66
CA SER A 73 -20.60 0.19 -8.89
C SER A 73 -20.03 0.99 -7.71
N PRO A 74 -18.71 0.98 -7.50
CA PRO A 74 -18.06 1.68 -6.39
C PRO A 74 -18.39 3.17 -6.29
N ASP A 75 -18.49 3.87 -7.41
CA ASP A 75 -18.83 5.30 -7.47
C ASP A 75 -20.22 5.63 -6.91
N GLN A 76 -21.13 4.64 -6.88
CA GLN A 76 -22.48 4.77 -6.28
C GLN A 76 -22.55 4.30 -4.83
N LEU A 77 -21.57 3.53 -4.37
CA LEU A 77 -21.51 2.97 -3.01
C LEU A 77 -20.60 3.75 -2.08
N LEU A 78 -19.46 4.19 -2.59
CA LEU A 78 -18.37 4.78 -1.81
C LEU A 78 -18.38 6.30 -1.91
N CYS A 79 -17.93 6.96 -0.85
CA CYS A 79 -17.63 8.39 -0.87
C CYS A 79 -16.18 8.65 -1.22
N LYS A 80 -15.92 9.79 -1.86
CA LYS A 80 -14.53 10.24 -2.09
C LYS A 80 -13.83 10.44 -0.74
N VAL A 81 -12.66 9.85 -0.60
CA VAL A 81 -11.80 10.02 0.57
C VAL A 81 -11.16 11.42 0.52
N PRO A 82 -11.23 12.21 1.62
CA PRO A 82 -10.50 13.46 1.71
C PRO A 82 -8.99 13.24 1.54
N TYR A 83 -8.32 14.11 0.79
CA TYR A 83 -6.88 14.00 0.55
C TYR A 83 -6.06 13.90 1.85
N LYS A 84 -6.44 14.68 2.87
CA LYS A 84 -5.80 14.62 4.19
C LYS A 84 -5.86 13.24 4.81
N ASP A 85 -7.02 12.58 4.77
CA ASP A 85 -7.21 11.25 5.39
C ASP A 85 -6.44 10.17 4.61
N PHE A 86 -6.42 10.28 3.27
CA PHE A 86 -5.59 9.43 2.42
C PHE A 86 -4.09 9.56 2.77
N MET A 87 -3.59 10.79 2.90
CA MET A 87 -2.18 11.04 3.27
C MET A 87 -1.87 10.57 4.70
N THR A 88 -2.80 10.78 5.65
CA THR A 88 -2.65 10.28 7.02
C THR A 88 -2.54 8.75 7.03
N ALA A 89 -3.39 8.04 6.29
CA ALA A 89 -3.33 6.57 6.19
C ALA A 89 -1.97 6.08 5.65
N LEU A 90 -1.42 6.75 4.63
CA LEU A 90 -0.11 6.40 4.09
C LEU A 90 1.02 6.61 5.12
N THR A 91 0.94 7.65 5.93
CA THR A 91 1.98 7.97 6.92
C THR A 91 1.91 7.10 8.16
N ASP A 92 0.71 6.83 8.66
CA ASP A 92 0.51 6.02 9.86
C ASP A 92 0.98 4.56 9.66
N ALA A 93 0.97 4.07 8.42
CA ALA A 93 1.49 2.75 8.07
C ALA A 93 3.03 2.65 8.10
N LEU A 94 3.77 3.76 7.97
CA LEU A 94 5.23 3.74 7.80
C LEU A 94 6.01 3.09 8.97
N PRO A 95 5.71 3.34 10.26
CA PRO A 95 6.43 2.72 11.36
C PRO A 95 6.29 1.19 11.35
N TYR A 96 5.07 0.69 11.14
CA TYR A 96 4.81 -0.74 11.04
C TYR A 96 5.53 -1.35 9.81
N LEU A 97 5.42 -0.72 8.65
CA LEU A 97 6.09 -1.15 7.42
C LEU A 97 7.61 -1.27 7.63
N MET A 98 8.24 -0.30 8.28
CA MET A 98 9.68 -0.34 8.57
C MET A 98 10.06 -1.43 9.57
N SER A 99 9.17 -1.83 10.48
CA SER A 99 9.41 -2.94 11.41
C SER A 99 9.45 -4.30 10.71
N GLU A 100 8.75 -4.43 9.57
CA GLU A 100 8.72 -5.66 8.75
C GLU A 100 9.88 -5.80 7.77
N LEU A 101 10.81 -4.83 7.72
CA LEU A 101 11.87 -4.80 6.70
C LEU A 101 12.75 -6.05 6.69
N ASP A 102 13.03 -6.63 7.85
CA ASP A 102 13.89 -7.81 7.96
C ASP A 102 13.15 -9.13 7.62
N SER A 103 11.83 -9.14 7.74
CA SER A 103 10.96 -10.30 7.48
C SER A 103 10.41 -10.35 6.06
N ASP A 104 10.15 -9.19 5.42
CA ASP A 104 9.56 -9.09 4.09
C ASP A 104 10.18 -7.95 3.26
N VAL A 105 11.47 -8.09 2.98
CA VAL A 105 12.31 -7.09 2.29
C VAL A 105 11.66 -6.57 1.00
N ARG A 106 11.24 -7.49 0.14
CA ARG A 106 10.64 -7.14 -1.16
C ARG A 106 9.39 -6.29 -1.00
N ASN A 107 8.46 -6.72 -0.17
CA ASN A 107 7.19 -6.03 0.01
C ASN A 107 7.38 -4.66 0.62
N VAL A 108 8.23 -4.55 1.64
CA VAL A 108 8.55 -3.27 2.30
C VAL A 108 9.15 -2.27 1.32
N LEU A 109 10.19 -2.66 0.57
CA LEU A 109 10.84 -1.78 -0.41
C LEU A 109 9.85 -1.30 -1.49
N LEU A 110 9.03 -2.20 -2.02
CA LEU A 110 8.04 -1.85 -3.04
C LEU A 110 6.89 -0.99 -2.51
N THR A 111 6.50 -1.20 -1.25
CA THR A 111 5.47 -0.39 -0.61
C THR A 111 6.00 1.02 -0.30
N LEU A 112 7.24 1.14 0.20
CA LEU A 112 7.90 2.44 0.35
C LEU A 112 8.01 3.19 -0.98
N ALA A 113 8.40 2.51 -2.06
CA ALA A 113 8.46 3.10 -3.40
C ALA A 113 7.07 3.60 -3.86
N ARG A 114 5.99 2.84 -3.60
CA ARG A 114 4.61 3.28 -3.89
C ARG A 114 4.23 4.50 -3.09
N ILE A 115 4.46 4.51 -1.79
CA ILE A 115 4.16 5.66 -0.93
C ILE A 115 4.94 6.87 -1.43
N TRP A 116 6.25 6.73 -1.65
CA TRP A 116 7.10 7.82 -2.12
C TRP A 116 6.64 8.39 -3.46
N SER A 117 6.42 7.54 -4.46
CA SER A 117 5.92 8.00 -5.75
C SER A 117 4.53 8.64 -5.63
N THR A 118 3.65 8.13 -4.77
CA THR A 118 2.32 8.68 -4.57
C THR A 118 2.37 10.08 -3.94
N VAL A 119 3.15 10.28 -2.87
CA VAL A 119 3.27 11.59 -2.23
C VAL A 119 4.01 12.61 -3.12
N ALA A 120 4.88 12.15 -4.02
CA ALA A 120 5.60 13.02 -4.94
C ALA A 120 4.79 13.43 -6.18
N THR A 121 3.82 12.62 -6.61
CA THR A 121 3.14 12.81 -7.91
C THR A 121 1.62 12.94 -7.81
N ASP A 122 1.04 12.79 -6.63
CA ASP A 122 -0.41 12.66 -6.40
C ASP A 122 -1.06 11.54 -7.24
N ALA A 123 -0.29 10.50 -7.55
CA ALA A 123 -0.75 9.38 -8.37
C ALA A 123 -0.40 8.03 -7.75
N ILE A 124 -1.36 7.10 -7.74
CA ILE A 124 -1.16 5.73 -7.28
C ILE A 124 -0.55 4.90 -8.40
N HIS A 125 0.60 4.30 -8.14
CA HIS A 125 1.31 3.44 -9.07
C HIS A 125 1.18 1.97 -8.68
N SER A 126 1.25 1.05 -9.64
CA SER A 126 1.49 -0.37 -9.34
C SER A 126 2.89 -0.55 -8.71
N LYS A 127 3.11 -1.62 -7.93
CA LYS A 127 4.43 -1.90 -7.34
C LYS A 127 5.58 -1.87 -8.37
N PRO A 128 5.46 -2.51 -9.56
CA PRO A 128 6.51 -2.43 -10.57
C PRO A 128 6.74 -1.02 -11.14
N ALA A 129 5.66 -0.25 -11.39
CA ALA A 129 5.77 1.12 -11.89
C ALA A 129 6.38 2.07 -10.85
N ALA A 130 5.99 1.91 -9.58
CA ALA A 130 6.59 2.65 -8.47
C ALA A 130 8.08 2.35 -8.30
N ALA A 131 8.49 1.09 -8.49
CA ALA A 131 9.89 0.71 -8.46
C ALA A 131 10.70 1.37 -9.59
N ASP A 132 10.16 1.45 -10.81
CA ASP A 132 10.79 2.17 -11.91
C ASP A 132 10.91 3.66 -11.63
N TRP A 133 9.86 4.26 -11.09
CA TRP A 133 9.88 5.65 -10.67
C TRP A 133 10.96 5.87 -9.59
N ALA A 134 10.99 5.01 -8.58
CA ALA A 134 11.97 5.10 -7.49
C ALA A 134 13.42 4.95 -7.97
N VAL A 135 13.71 4.02 -8.91
CA VAL A 135 15.05 3.88 -9.50
C VAL A 135 15.54 5.19 -10.12
N ASN A 136 14.65 5.97 -10.75
CA ASN A 136 15.01 7.26 -11.37
C ASN A 136 15.26 8.38 -10.34
N HIS A 137 14.90 8.19 -9.07
CA HIS A 137 15.03 9.20 -8.00
C HIS A 137 15.99 8.75 -6.87
N LEU A 138 16.32 7.46 -6.81
CA LEU A 138 17.27 6.90 -5.86
C LEU A 138 18.72 7.22 -6.28
N PRO A 139 19.65 7.39 -5.30
CA PRO A 139 21.07 7.31 -5.58
C PRO A 139 21.45 6.00 -6.27
N GLU A 140 22.38 6.04 -7.24
CA GLU A 140 22.79 4.87 -8.05
C GLU A 140 23.15 3.62 -7.22
N LYS A 141 23.77 3.81 -6.06
CA LYS A 141 24.13 2.71 -5.15
C LYS A 141 22.95 1.85 -4.69
N TYR A 142 21.70 2.39 -4.71
CA TYR A 142 20.48 1.68 -4.32
C TYR A 142 19.73 1.07 -5.50
N HIS A 143 20.10 1.39 -6.73
CA HIS A 143 19.44 0.84 -7.92
C HIS A 143 19.40 -0.70 -7.95
N PRO A 144 20.47 -1.44 -7.57
CA PRO A 144 20.43 -2.90 -7.55
C PRO A 144 19.36 -3.46 -6.60
N VAL A 145 19.18 -2.83 -5.42
CA VAL A 145 18.17 -3.24 -4.42
C VAL A 145 16.77 -3.10 -5.00
N MET A 146 16.42 -1.94 -5.55
CA MET A 146 15.10 -1.69 -6.08
C MET A 146 14.80 -2.49 -7.35
N LYS A 147 15.78 -2.65 -8.25
CA LYS A 147 15.65 -3.48 -9.45
C LYS A 147 15.38 -4.94 -9.10
N ARG A 148 16.08 -5.49 -8.10
CA ARG A 148 15.83 -6.85 -7.59
C ARG A 148 14.44 -6.98 -6.99
N ALA A 149 14.02 -6.06 -6.12
CA ALA A 149 12.65 -6.07 -5.57
C ALA A 149 11.59 -6.13 -6.67
N LYS A 150 11.77 -5.34 -7.74
CA LYS A 150 10.89 -5.37 -8.91
C LYS A 150 10.93 -6.70 -9.66
N ALA A 151 12.12 -7.25 -9.93
CA ALA A 151 12.28 -8.52 -10.66
C ALA A 151 11.62 -9.69 -9.91
N ILE A 152 11.83 -9.76 -8.58
CA ILE A 152 11.17 -10.76 -7.73
C ILE A 152 9.64 -10.58 -7.77
N CYS A 153 9.14 -9.35 -7.67
CA CYS A 153 7.70 -9.06 -7.74
C CYS A 153 7.06 -9.53 -9.06
N LYS A 154 7.81 -9.47 -10.15
CA LYS A 154 7.37 -9.93 -11.47
C LYS A 154 7.56 -11.45 -11.69
N GLY A 155 8.19 -12.15 -10.76
CA GLY A 155 8.55 -13.56 -10.91
C GLY A 155 9.69 -13.80 -11.91
N GLU A 156 10.49 -12.79 -12.19
CA GLU A 156 11.65 -12.83 -13.07
C GLU A 156 12.92 -13.31 -12.34
N GLU A 157 12.93 -13.22 -11.00
CA GLU A 157 14.05 -13.58 -10.13
C GLU A 157 13.51 -14.25 -8.86
N GLU A 158 14.27 -15.22 -8.32
CA GLU A 158 13.98 -15.79 -7.00
C GLU A 158 14.39 -14.84 -5.88
N GLU A 159 13.71 -14.92 -4.74
CA GLU A 159 13.97 -14.02 -3.63
C GLU A 159 15.30 -14.34 -2.95
N HIS A 160 16.29 -13.49 -3.14
CA HIS A 160 17.64 -13.61 -2.60
C HIS A 160 18.23 -12.22 -2.32
N TRP A 161 18.75 -12.02 -1.09
CA TRP A 161 19.18 -10.71 -0.62
C TRP A 161 20.60 -10.67 -0.04
N SER A 162 21.31 -11.80 0.09
CA SER A 162 22.58 -11.88 0.86
C SER A 162 23.68 -10.96 0.30
N ASP A 163 23.74 -10.77 -1.02
CA ASP A 163 24.73 -9.92 -1.69
C ASP A 163 24.41 -8.41 -1.61
N LEU A 164 23.15 -8.05 -1.26
CA LEU A 164 22.68 -6.68 -1.12
C LEU A 164 22.33 -6.30 0.33
N GLN A 165 22.51 -7.21 1.29
CA GLN A 165 22.10 -7.04 2.68
C GLN A 165 22.54 -5.70 3.29
N GLY A 166 23.78 -5.29 3.02
CA GLY A 166 24.34 -4.03 3.53
C GLY A 166 23.71 -2.75 2.96
N LEU A 167 22.89 -2.87 1.89
CA LEU A 167 22.25 -1.73 1.23
C LEU A 167 20.76 -1.63 1.52
N ILE A 168 20.09 -2.72 1.94
CA ILE A 168 18.63 -2.78 2.11
C ILE A 168 18.14 -1.72 3.08
N ARG A 169 18.63 -1.74 4.32
CA ARG A 169 18.21 -0.79 5.36
C ARG A 169 18.44 0.66 4.93
N SER A 170 19.64 0.96 4.41
CA SER A 170 19.97 2.32 4.00
C SER A 170 19.16 2.80 2.77
N CYS A 171 18.72 1.89 1.90
CA CYS A 171 17.79 2.18 0.82
C CYS A 171 16.39 2.51 1.35
N ALA A 172 15.88 1.70 2.29
CA ALA A 172 14.60 1.94 2.94
C ALA A 172 14.58 3.26 3.73
N ASP A 173 15.62 3.52 4.52
CA ASP A 173 15.77 4.74 5.31
C ASP A 173 15.84 5.99 4.41
N PHE A 174 16.51 5.89 3.25
CA PHE A 174 16.54 6.97 2.26
C PHE A 174 15.12 7.28 1.74
N MET A 175 14.37 6.26 1.31
CA MET A 175 12.99 6.46 0.84
C MET A 175 12.09 7.03 1.93
N LEU A 176 12.20 6.52 3.16
CA LEU A 176 11.45 7.04 4.31
C LEU A 176 11.74 8.51 4.57
N HIS A 177 13.01 8.91 4.49
CA HIS A 177 13.42 10.32 4.62
C HIS A 177 12.77 11.20 3.55
N GLU A 178 12.82 10.77 2.29
CA GLU A 178 12.21 11.52 1.17
C GLU A 178 10.69 11.62 1.29
N ILE A 179 10.02 10.54 1.74
CA ILE A 179 8.58 10.55 2.04
C ILE A 179 8.27 11.60 3.09
N ASN A 180 8.98 11.59 4.22
CA ASN A 180 8.73 12.53 5.33
C ASN A 180 8.98 13.98 4.92
N ASN A 181 10.00 14.25 4.11
CA ASN A 181 10.27 15.59 3.57
C ASN A 181 9.09 16.07 2.72
N LYS A 182 8.59 15.22 1.80
CA LYS A 182 7.45 15.56 0.94
C LYS A 182 6.17 15.81 1.72
N ILE A 183 5.88 14.99 2.71
CA ILE A 183 4.71 15.16 3.57
C ILE A 183 4.77 16.48 4.34
N THR A 184 5.95 16.83 4.86
CA THR A 184 6.13 18.13 5.55
C THR A 184 5.86 19.32 4.62
N GLU A 185 6.25 19.21 3.34
CA GLU A 185 5.93 20.22 2.31
C GLU A 185 4.42 20.32 2.02
N ILE A 186 3.71 19.18 2.02
CA ILE A 186 2.28 19.10 1.69
C ILE A 186 1.36 19.58 2.83
N ILE A 187 1.75 19.38 4.08
CA ILE A 187 0.94 19.78 5.26
C ILE A 187 0.94 21.30 5.48
N ALA A 188 1.70 22.08 4.71
CA ALA A 188 1.59 23.53 4.72
C ALA A 188 0.17 23.99 4.31
N PRO A 189 -0.38 25.12 4.88
CA PRO A 189 -1.83 25.40 4.95
C PRO A 189 -2.59 25.57 3.63
N ASP A 190 -1.96 25.57 2.47
CA ASP A 190 -2.57 25.96 1.19
C ASP A 190 -3.09 24.82 0.29
N ASP A 191 -2.95 23.54 0.67
CA ASP A 191 -3.18 22.40 -0.24
C ASP A 191 -4.55 21.69 -0.10
N LEU A 192 -5.59 22.38 0.32
CA LEU A 192 -6.96 21.84 0.51
C LEU A 192 -7.65 21.31 -0.76
N HIS A 193 -7.07 21.47 -1.95
CA HIS A 193 -7.70 21.13 -3.24
C HIS A 193 -7.00 19.99 -4.01
N ARG A 194 -6.00 19.35 -3.43
CA ARG A 194 -5.33 18.21 -4.08
C ARG A 194 -6.23 17.00 -4.23
N SER A 195 -6.03 16.23 -5.28
CA SER A 195 -6.73 14.97 -5.53
C SER A 195 -5.78 13.91 -6.09
N ILE A 196 -5.97 12.67 -5.63
CA ILE A 196 -5.20 11.50 -6.07
C ILE A 196 -5.76 10.99 -7.40
N LYS A 197 -4.88 10.47 -8.27
CA LYS A 197 -5.18 9.83 -9.54
C LYS A 197 -4.43 8.51 -9.71
N MET A 198 -4.84 7.69 -10.66
CA MET A 198 -4.07 6.53 -11.10
C MET A 198 -3.02 6.96 -12.12
N ALA A 199 -1.85 6.31 -12.07
CA ALA A 199 -0.74 6.50 -12.99
C ALA A 199 -0.53 5.26 -13.86
#